data_38cbb7de40597b86e5cc700d2c0a39c0
#
_entry.id   38cbb7de40597b86e5cc700d2c0a39c0
#
_cell.length_a   1.000
_cell.length_b   1.000
_cell.length_c   1.000
_cell.angle_alpha   90.00
_cell.angle_beta   90.00
_cell.angle_gamma   90.00
#
_symmetry.space_group_name_H-M   'P 1'
#
loop_
_entity.id
_entity.type
_entity.pdbx_description
1 polymer ?
#
loop_
_entity_poly.entity_id
_entity_poly.type
_entity_poly.pdbx_seq_one_letter_code
_entity_poly.pdbx_strand_id
1 'polypeptide(L)'
;LITLASEAWWTEKLGEKWTVTDAAGYCFGQQGRKHYSPDKIRGVGFWKEKSAIIYNAGDRCFTIESGKIIETSNIREEGTIYQRSESLPHPETIPMSDEEGQAIIDYLNSFAWREEMGGLLLSGFLAQGITAGFIDTRAHVWINAPAGTGKTFLVSRLKELLGNYSLSFTGGTSEAGIRQKIGSGARLVLLDEMEAANQDKYSKQKVEKIMSLVRRATDGETSIIGSKESVPIEFRARSSFLLLSIGNSLQRTADKSRFINLHVRPNKGLESFEKRDDAANKLAGISPGKLIARMMSLASVMATNANLIQQKLSAHPALAGRRAELLGNILAGAYALTHAGIISEPEIDIYTAAMNTGSLDENQETDAERCLREILESRVVGNSETVGQVILNYLHGDSSIERQDAKKLLDGIGISVYRPQGGNGSSQMLFISAQNRQLSNILRDTDWGNCWGDVLRNLPEASWLSEKRVRNSKHKGVVIPIEAVKSLLEFDLSTESQ
;
A
#
# COMPACT_ATOMS: atom_id res chain seq x y z
N LEU A 1 29.03 -4.67 -18.77
CA LEU A 1 30.25 -3.86 -18.62
C LEU A 1 30.44 -2.89 -19.79
N ILE A 2 30.37 -3.35 -21.04
CA ILE A 2 30.57 -2.52 -22.25
C ILE A 2 29.54 -1.38 -22.32
N THR A 3 28.31 -1.61 -21.85
CA THR A 3 27.22 -0.61 -21.82
C THR A 3 27.37 0.42 -20.69
N LEU A 4 28.33 0.26 -19.79
CA LEU A 4 28.56 1.20 -18.67
C LEU A 4 29.34 2.46 -19.08
N ALA A 5 30.06 2.38 -20.20
CA ALA A 5 30.80 3.53 -20.75
C ALA A 5 30.81 3.43 -22.29
N SER A 6 31.07 4.56 -22.96
CA SER A 6 31.21 4.58 -24.42
C SER A 6 32.47 3.84 -24.86
N GLU A 7 32.49 3.34 -26.11
CA GLU A 7 33.67 2.74 -26.69
C GLU A 7 34.87 3.70 -26.66
N ALA A 8 34.66 4.99 -26.93
CA ALA A 8 35.69 6.02 -26.83
C ALA A 8 36.29 6.14 -25.43
N TRP A 9 35.46 6.01 -24.36
CA TRP A 9 35.95 6.02 -23.00
C TRP A 9 36.83 4.80 -22.68
N TRP A 10 36.38 3.61 -23.14
CA TRP A 10 37.20 2.40 -22.96
C TRP A 10 38.52 2.48 -23.70
N THR A 11 38.52 3.00 -24.92
CA THR A 11 39.71 3.19 -25.73
C THR A 11 40.70 4.17 -25.06
N GLU A 12 40.18 5.25 -24.47
CA GLU A 12 41.02 6.20 -23.67
C GLU A 12 41.69 5.52 -22.46
N LYS A 13 40.98 4.60 -21.77
CA LYS A 13 41.47 3.96 -20.54
C LYS A 13 42.35 2.75 -20.78
N LEU A 14 42.11 2.00 -21.85
CA LEU A 14 42.70 0.69 -22.11
C LEU A 14 43.55 0.65 -23.38
N GLY A 15 43.52 1.70 -24.24
CA GLY A 15 44.17 1.74 -25.54
C GLY A 15 43.30 1.25 -26.69
N GLU A 16 43.77 1.40 -27.95
CA GLU A 16 42.93 1.13 -29.13
C GLU A 16 42.51 -0.35 -29.34
N LYS A 17 43.23 -1.29 -28.72
CA LYS A 17 42.98 -2.74 -28.90
C LYS A 17 42.57 -3.41 -27.59
N TRP A 18 41.53 -2.91 -26.94
CA TRP A 18 41.03 -3.51 -25.72
C TRP A 18 40.01 -4.62 -26.01
N THR A 19 39.90 -5.58 -25.10
CA THR A 19 38.93 -6.65 -25.10
C THR A 19 37.93 -6.50 -23.94
N VAL A 20 36.83 -7.27 -23.97
CA VAL A 20 35.87 -7.36 -22.84
C VAL A 20 36.56 -7.83 -21.57
N THR A 21 37.57 -8.70 -21.71
CA THR A 21 38.36 -9.19 -20.58
C THR A 21 39.22 -8.09 -19.99
N ASP A 22 39.81 -7.23 -20.82
CA ASP A 22 40.59 -6.08 -20.34
C ASP A 22 39.72 -5.07 -19.61
N ALA A 23 38.53 -4.79 -20.14
CA ALA A 23 37.53 -3.95 -19.47
C ALA A 23 37.07 -4.54 -18.14
N ALA A 24 36.84 -5.84 -18.07
CA ALA A 24 36.52 -6.52 -16.82
C ALA A 24 37.69 -6.45 -15.83
N GLY A 25 38.92 -6.72 -16.28
CA GLY A 25 40.12 -6.60 -15.45
C GLY A 25 40.34 -5.21 -14.90
N TYR A 26 40.11 -4.16 -15.72
CA TYR A 26 40.15 -2.76 -15.28
C TYR A 26 39.10 -2.50 -14.19
N CYS A 27 37.86 -2.93 -14.38
CA CYS A 27 36.81 -2.77 -13.38
C CYS A 27 37.15 -3.46 -12.07
N PHE A 28 37.62 -4.71 -12.12
CA PHE A 28 38.05 -5.45 -10.92
C PHE A 28 39.24 -4.78 -10.21
N GLY A 29 40.20 -4.26 -10.97
CA GLY A 29 41.33 -3.52 -10.41
C GLY A 29 40.92 -2.19 -9.72
N GLN A 30 39.85 -1.55 -10.19
CA GLN A 30 39.30 -0.36 -9.54
C GLN A 30 38.41 -0.72 -8.33
N GLN A 31 37.75 -1.89 -8.33
CA GLN A 31 36.90 -2.34 -7.26
C GLN A 31 37.65 -2.51 -5.93
N GLY A 32 38.91 -2.97 -5.96
CA GLY A 32 39.75 -3.09 -4.77
C GLY A 32 40.12 -1.75 -4.09
N ARG A 33 39.84 -0.62 -4.72
CA ARG A 33 40.15 0.73 -4.22
C ARG A 33 38.94 1.48 -3.65
N LYS A 34 37.71 0.98 -3.86
CA LYS A 34 36.47 1.64 -3.37
C LYS A 34 35.59 0.59 -2.73
N HIS A 35 35.20 0.80 -1.47
CA HIS A 35 34.17 0.01 -0.84
C HIS A 35 32.84 0.27 -1.55
N TYR A 36 32.35 -0.75 -2.24
CA TYR A 36 31.06 -0.75 -2.89
C TYR A 36 29.99 -1.21 -1.90
N SER A 37 29.01 -0.36 -1.63
CA SER A 37 27.84 -0.70 -0.85
C SER A 37 26.58 -0.58 -1.73
N PRO A 38 25.80 -1.65 -1.91
CA PRO A 38 24.54 -1.58 -2.64
C PRO A 38 23.58 -0.51 -2.12
N ASP A 39 23.65 -0.21 -0.81
CA ASP A 39 22.83 0.83 -0.18
C ASP A 39 23.14 2.25 -0.71
N LYS A 40 24.29 2.45 -1.31
CA LYS A 40 24.72 3.73 -1.88
C LYS A 40 24.45 3.89 -3.37
N ILE A 41 23.78 2.90 -4.00
CA ILE A 41 23.36 3.02 -5.38
C ILE A 41 22.03 3.76 -5.43
N ARG A 42 21.99 4.80 -6.26
CA ARG A 42 20.82 5.61 -6.56
C ARG A 42 20.48 5.47 -8.04
N GLY A 43 19.39 4.79 -8.35
CA GLY A 43 18.82 4.78 -9.70
C GLY A 43 18.10 6.10 -10.00
N VAL A 44 17.29 6.11 -11.03
CA VAL A 44 16.48 7.28 -11.41
C VAL A 44 15.46 7.64 -10.34
N GLY A 45 15.17 8.94 -10.20
CA GLY A 45 14.21 9.48 -9.24
C GLY A 45 14.83 10.54 -8.34
N PHE A 46 14.08 10.93 -7.30
CA PHE A 46 14.47 11.94 -6.33
C PHE A 46 15.19 11.31 -5.14
N TRP A 47 16.26 11.95 -4.67
CA TRP A 47 17.10 11.46 -3.59
C TRP A 47 17.45 12.56 -2.60
N LYS A 48 17.50 12.20 -1.33
CA LYS A 48 17.99 13.06 -0.27
C LYS A 48 19.46 12.74 0.01
N GLU A 49 20.32 13.71 -0.18
CA GLU A 49 21.76 13.59 0.12
C GLU A 49 22.14 14.70 1.10
N LYS A 50 22.33 14.35 2.37
CA LYS A 50 22.53 15.31 3.48
C LYS A 50 21.43 16.38 3.49
N SER A 51 21.78 17.61 3.08
CA SER A 51 20.84 18.74 2.96
C SER A 51 20.40 19.02 1.53
N ALA A 52 20.92 18.31 0.54
CA ALA A 52 20.65 18.53 -0.87
C ALA A 52 19.58 17.58 -1.41
N ILE A 53 18.84 18.05 -2.41
CA ILE A 53 17.95 17.27 -3.23
C ILE A 53 18.68 16.96 -4.52
N ILE A 54 18.73 15.68 -4.87
CA ILE A 54 19.26 15.23 -6.15
C ILE A 54 18.15 14.56 -6.94
N TYR A 55 17.92 15.02 -8.16
CA TYR A 55 17.10 14.34 -9.14
C TYR A 55 17.97 13.65 -10.18
N ASN A 56 18.02 12.32 -10.15
CA ASN A 56 18.66 11.52 -11.19
C ASN A 56 17.65 11.25 -12.32
N ALA A 57 17.80 11.94 -13.44
CA ALA A 57 16.99 11.75 -14.64
C ALA A 57 17.50 10.61 -15.54
N GLY A 58 18.49 9.84 -15.11
CA GLY A 58 19.05 8.70 -15.84
C GLY A 58 20.26 9.07 -16.70
N ASP A 59 20.14 10.05 -17.55
CA ASP A 59 21.25 10.60 -18.36
C ASP A 59 21.98 11.74 -17.67
N ARG A 60 21.27 12.50 -16.82
CA ARG A 60 21.76 13.68 -16.08
C ARG A 60 21.25 13.69 -14.65
N CYS A 61 21.97 14.40 -13.79
CA CYS A 61 21.53 14.68 -12.44
C CYS A 61 21.31 16.19 -12.25
N PHE A 62 20.30 16.54 -11.45
CA PHE A 62 19.94 17.91 -11.14
C PHE A 62 19.91 18.13 -9.63
N THR A 63 20.25 19.34 -9.22
CA THR A 63 20.15 19.79 -7.81
C THR A 63 19.62 21.21 -7.75
N ILE A 64 19.43 21.72 -6.53
CA ILE A 64 19.05 23.11 -6.29
C ILE A 64 20.22 23.84 -5.66
N GLU A 65 20.67 24.92 -6.30
CA GLU A 65 21.66 25.85 -5.74
C GLU A 65 21.11 27.28 -5.83
N SER A 66 21.14 27.99 -4.71
CA SER A 66 20.62 29.37 -4.62
C SER A 66 19.18 29.53 -5.16
N GLY A 67 18.32 28.53 -4.91
CA GLY A 67 16.91 28.52 -5.35
C GLY A 67 16.71 28.20 -6.84
N LYS A 68 17.75 27.86 -7.59
CA LYS A 68 17.66 27.49 -9.00
C LYS A 68 18.01 26.02 -9.20
N ILE A 69 17.27 25.37 -10.10
CA ILE A 69 17.59 24.02 -10.54
C ILE A 69 18.76 24.10 -11.51
N ILE A 70 19.80 23.34 -11.21
CA ILE A 70 21.00 23.27 -12.05
C ILE A 70 21.36 21.80 -12.33
N GLU A 71 21.98 21.56 -13.49
CA GLU A 71 22.60 20.27 -13.77
C GLU A 71 23.86 20.10 -12.93
N THR A 72 24.08 18.94 -12.35
CA THR A 72 25.26 18.67 -11.53
C THR A 72 25.92 17.35 -11.91
N SER A 73 27.25 17.42 -12.10
CA SER A 73 28.09 16.22 -12.22
C SER A 73 28.88 15.93 -10.92
N ASN A 74 28.89 16.88 -10.00
CA ASN A 74 29.67 16.84 -8.77
C ASN A 74 28.82 16.41 -7.56
N ILE A 75 28.21 15.22 -7.63
CA ILE A 75 27.51 14.67 -6.47
C ILE A 75 28.56 14.09 -5.53
N ARG A 76 28.90 14.86 -4.48
CA ARG A 76 30.03 14.60 -3.57
C ARG A 76 29.58 13.91 -2.27
N GLU A 77 28.70 12.94 -2.31
CA GLU A 77 28.59 12.08 -1.14
C GLU A 77 29.54 10.90 -1.32
N GLU A 78 30.51 10.76 -0.40
CA GLU A 78 31.54 9.74 -0.49
C GLU A 78 30.93 8.34 -0.58
N GLY A 79 31.10 7.69 -1.72
CA GLY A 79 30.61 6.37 -2.02
C GLY A 79 29.19 6.28 -2.60
N THR A 80 28.43 7.37 -2.77
CA THR A 80 27.14 7.34 -3.48
C THR A 80 27.35 7.30 -4.99
N ILE A 81 26.64 6.39 -5.67
CA ILE A 81 26.72 6.18 -7.11
C ILE A 81 25.33 6.43 -7.71
N TYR A 82 25.25 7.42 -8.60
CA TYR A 82 24.05 7.67 -9.40
C TYR A 82 24.14 6.87 -10.69
N GLN A 83 23.29 5.85 -10.77
CA GLN A 83 23.29 4.94 -11.89
C GLN A 83 22.68 5.61 -13.12
N ARG A 84 23.38 5.52 -14.27
CA ARG A 84 22.82 5.92 -15.55
C ARG A 84 21.81 4.91 -16.06
N SER A 85 20.75 5.40 -16.70
CA SER A 85 19.71 4.59 -17.31
C SER A 85 19.00 5.37 -18.42
N GLU A 86 17.83 4.87 -18.86
CA GLU A 86 16.90 5.58 -19.74
C GLU A 86 16.64 7.00 -19.22
N SER A 87 16.66 7.99 -20.12
CA SER A 87 16.41 9.39 -19.78
C SER A 87 14.95 9.59 -19.37
N LEU A 88 14.75 10.19 -18.21
CA LEU A 88 13.45 10.65 -17.69
C LEU A 88 13.26 12.13 -18.03
N PRO A 89 12.02 12.68 -17.87
CA PRO A 89 11.78 14.09 -18.11
C PRO A 89 12.71 14.97 -17.28
N HIS A 90 13.40 15.90 -17.95
CA HIS A 90 14.25 16.88 -17.28
C HIS A 90 13.38 17.97 -16.63
N PRO A 91 13.79 18.53 -15.49
CA PRO A 91 13.08 19.66 -14.90
C PRO A 91 13.17 20.88 -15.83
N GLU A 92 12.03 21.53 -16.04
CA GLU A 92 12.00 22.78 -16.82
C GLU A 92 12.46 23.98 -15.99
N THR A 93 12.92 25.03 -16.68
CA THR A 93 13.37 26.28 -16.03
C THR A 93 12.24 26.97 -15.29
N ILE A 94 11.01 26.88 -15.83
CA ILE A 94 9.80 27.42 -15.21
C ILE A 94 9.03 26.25 -14.61
N PRO A 95 8.94 26.13 -13.28
CA PRO A 95 8.14 25.11 -12.62
C PRO A 95 6.65 25.29 -12.93
N MET A 96 5.90 24.23 -12.73
CA MET A 96 4.43 24.25 -12.78
C MET A 96 3.87 25.32 -11.82
N SER A 97 2.92 26.13 -12.29
CA SER A 97 2.26 27.17 -11.48
C SER A 97 1.21 26.60 -10.53
N ASP A 98 0.71 27.45 -9.61
CA ASP A 98 -0.38 27.09 -8.68
C ASP A 98 -1.68 26.79 -9.43
N GLU A 99 -1.98 27.56 -10.50
CA GLU A 99 -3.17 27.36 -11.36
C GLU A 99 -3.06 26.04 -12.14
N GLU A 100 -1.87 25.71 -12.66
CA GLU A 100 -1.63 24.42 -13.31
C GLU A 100 -1.77 23.26 -12.31
N GLY A 101 -1.32 23.44 -11.08
CA GLY A 101 -1.51 22.49 -9.98
C GLY A 101 -2.99 22.31 -9.62
N GLN A 102 -3.74 23.42 -9.55
CA GLN A 102 -5.19 23.37 -9.33
C GLN A 102 -5.92 22.64 -10.47
N ALA A 103 -5.49 22.81 -11.72
CA ALA A 103 -6.07 22.08 -12.84
C ALA A 103 -5.89 20.53 -12.69
N ILE A 104 -4.78 20.06 -12.12
CA ILE A 104 -4.60 18.63 -11.81
C ILE A 104 -5.62 18.18 -10.75
N ILE A 105 -5.79 18.95 -9.68
CA ILE A 105 -6.75 18.64 -8.61
C ILE A 105 -8.17 18.65 -9.17
N ASP A 106 -8.55 19.65 -9.95
CA ASP A 106 -9.87 19.78 -10.57
C ASP A 106 -10.18 18.59 -11.49
N TYR A 107 -9.21 18.18 -12.31
CA TYR A 107 -9.35 17.01 -13.16
C TYR A 107 -9.60 15.74 -12.33
N LEU A 108 -8.83 15.50 -11.28
CA LEU A 108 -9.00 14.34 -10.44
C LEU A 108 -10.30 14.39 -9.64
N ASN A 109 -10.75 15.55 -9.22
CA ASN A 109 -12.05 15.75 -8.57
C ASN A 109 -13.24 15.59 -9.54
N SER A 110 -13.04 15.60 -10.86
CA SER A 110 -14.11 15.38 -11.85
C SER A 110 -14.63 13.94 -11.90
N PHE A 111 -13.94 12.99 -11.25
CA PHE A 111 -14.39 11.62 -11.10
C PHE A 111 -15.36 11.50 -9.92
N ALA A 112 -16.36 10.60 -10.04
CA ALA A 112 -17.35 10.37 -8.99
C ALA A 112 -16.77 9.47 -7.88
N TRP A 113 -15.88 10.03 -7.06
CA TRP A 113 -15.33 9.32 -5.91
C TRP A 113 -16.41 9.00 -4.88
N ARG A 114 -16.29 7.85 -4.21
CA ARG A 114 -17.08 7.56 -3.02
C ARG A 114 -16.60 8.40 -1.84
N GLU A 115 -15.29 8.52 -1.70
CA GLU A 115 -14.60 9.33 -0.72
C GLU A 115 -14.63 10.80 -1.14
N GLU A 116 -15.10 11.69 -0.26
CA GLU A 116 -15.25 13.11 -0.54
C GLU A 116 -13.97 13.79 -1.05
N MET A 117 -12.81 13.36 -0.51
CA MET A 117 -11.49 13.89 -0.90
C MET A 117 -10.75 12.99 -1.89
N GLY A 118 -11.40 12.08 -2.57
CA GLY A 118 -10.73 11.06 -3.40
C GLY A 118 -9.79 11.65 -4.46
N GLY A 119 -10.23 12.71 -5.17
CA GLY A 119 -9.38 13.39 -6.17
C GLY A 119 -8.21 14.13 -5.55
N LEU A 120 -8.40 14.79 -4.40
CA LEU A 120 -7.34 15.48 -3.68
C LEU A 120 -6.29 14.48 -3.14
N LEU A 121 -6.74 13.37 -2.57
CA LEU A 121 -5.83 12.31 -2.09
C LEU A 121 -5.02 11.70 -3.23
N LEU A 122 -5.64 11.47 -4.39
CA LEU A 122 -4.93 10.96 -5.56
C LEU A 122 -3.93 11.99 -6.09
N SER A 123 -4.27 13.29 -6.11
CA SER A 123 -3.35 14.35 -6.54
C SER A 123 -2.12 14.43 -5.63
N GLY A 124 -2.33 14.38 -4.32
CA GLY A 124 -1.24 14.34 -3.35
C GLY A 124 -0.39 13.08 -3.45
N PHE A 125 -0.99 11.94 -3.73
CA PHE A 125 -0.27 10.70 -4.01
C PHE A 125 0.65 10.82 -5.24
N LEU A 126 0.23 11.51 -6.30
CA LEU A 126 1.09 11.75 -7.47
C LEU A 126 2.32 12.57 -7.10
N ALA A 127 2.14 13.67 -6.37
CA ALA A 127 3.22 14.53 -5.89
C ALA A 127 4.19 13.76 -4.98
N GLN A 128 3.66 13.02 -4.00
CA GLN A 128 4.44 12.17 -3.10
C GLN A 128 5.15 11.05 -3.89
N GLY A 129 4.50 10.46 -4.89
CA GLY A 129 5.07 9.40 -5.70
C GLY A 129 6.24 9.85 -6.57
N ILE A 130 6.25 11.10 -7.02
CA ILE A 130 7.40 11.71 -7.71
C ILE A 130 8.58 11.84 -6.75
N THR A 131 8.34 12.25 -5.51
CA THR A 131 9.38 12.43 -4.49
C THR A 131 9.68 11.17 -3.67
N ALA A 132 9.24 10.00 -4.11
CA ALA A 132 9.24 8.75 -3.34
C ALA A 132 10.62 8.31 -2.80
N GLY A 133 11.71 8.59 -3.49
CA GLY A 133 13.07 8.29 -3.00
C GLY A 133 13.62 9.32 -2.01
N PHE A 134 12.98 10.50 -1.91
CA PHE A 134 13.35 11.57 -0.98
C PHE A 134 12.71 11.38 0.40
N ILE A 135 11.55 10.75 0.47
CA ILE A 135 10.79 10.54 1.71
C ILE A 135 11.09 9.16 2.33
N ASP A 136 10.93 9.05 3.65
CA ASP A 136 11.23 7.82 4.39
C ASP A 136 10.10 6.79 4.31
N THR A 137 8.84 7.24 4.40
CA THR A 137 7.65 6.38 4.34
C THR A 137 6.77 6.76 3.15
N ARG A 138 6.35 5.78 2.35
CA ARG A 138 5.59 5.97 1.11
C ARG A 138 4.19 5.43 1.24
N ALA A 139 3.22 6.26 0.92
CA ALA A 139 1.86 5.80 0.75
C ALA A 139 1.70 5.10 -0.60
N HIS A 140 0.77 4.16 -0.63
CA HIS A 140 0.28 3.51 -1.83
C HIS A 140 -1.21 3.78 -1.98
N VAL A 141 -1.72 3.79 -3.21
CA VAL A 141 -3.14 3.99 -3.48
C VAL A 141 -3.69 2.79 -4.20
N TRP A 142 -4.88 2.34 -3.78
CA TRP A 142 -5.65 1.34 -4.49
C TRP A 142 -6.97 1.95 -4.96
N ILE A 143 -7.19 1.96 -6.27
CA ILE A 143 -8.43 2.46 -6.87
C ILE A 143 -9.31 1.29 -7.28
N ASN A 144 -10.49 1.22 -6.68
CA ASN A 144 -11.56 0.35 -7.12
C ASN A 144 -12.43 1.09 -8.12
N ALA A 145 -12.44 0.61 -9.35
CA ALA A 145 -13.12 1.27 -10.45
C ALA A 145 -13.88 0.23 -11.30
N PRO A 146 -15.17 -0.01 -11.06
CA PRO A 146 -16.00 -0.86 -11.89
C PRO A 146 -15.97 -0.46 -13.37
N ALA A 147 -16.40 -1.36 -14.25
CA ALA A 147 -16.48 -1.07 -15.68
C ALA A 147 -17.35 0.17 -15.95
N GLY A 148 -16.93 1.01 -16.90
CA GLY A 148 -17.66 2.23 -17.26
C GLY A 148 -17.43 3.44 -16.35
N THR A 149 -16.56 3.37 -15.33
CA THR A 149 -16.27 4.51 -14.43
C THR A 149 -15.25 5.51 -15.00
N GLY A 150 -14.61 5.20 -16.13
CA GLY A 150 -13.56 6.03 -16.74
C GLY A 150 -12.13 5.66 -16.30
N LYS A 151 -11.92 4.46 -15.74
CA LYS A 151 -10.60 3.96 -15.31
C LYS A 151 -9.51 4.13 -16.38
N THR A 152 -9.79 3.68 -17.61
CA THR A 152 -8.83 3.77 -18.73
C THR A 152 -8.46 5.22 -19.05
N PHE A 153 -9.46 6.12 -19.02
CA PHE A 153 -9.24 7.55 -19.24
C PHE A 153 -8.38 8.17 -18.13
N LEU A 154 -8.65 7.86 -16.88
CA LEU A 154 -7.83 8.28 -15.75
C LEU A 154 -6.37 7.84 -15.93
N VAL A 155 -6.14 6.56 -16.17
CA VAL A 155 -4.78 5.99 -16.35
C VAL A 155 -4.04 6.62 -17.53
N SER A 156 -4.73 6.84 -18.67
CA SER A 156 -4.15 7.51 -19.84
C SER A 156 -3.66 8.91 -19.51
N ARG A 157 -4.48 9.73 -18.85
CA ARG A 157 -4.12 11.11 -18.48
C ARG A 157 -3.00 11.15 -17.43
N LEU A 158 -2.98 10.21 -16.48
CA LEU A 158 -1.86 10.10 -15.53
C LEU A 158 -0.55 9.75 -16.24
N LYS A 159 -0.59 8.87 -17.24
CA LYS A 159 0.59 8.53 -18.04
C LYS A 159 1.09 9.73 -18.87
N GLU A 160 0.19 10.52 -19.44
CA GLU A 160 0.54 11.74 -20.17
C GLU A 160 1.19 12.77 -19.24
N LEU A 161 0.60 13.02 -18.07
CA LEU A 161 1.10 13.98 -17.07
C LEU A 161 2.48 13.60 -16.51
N LEU A 162 2.74 12.31 -16.32
CA LEU A 162 3.97 11.81 -15.74
C LEU A 162 5.03 11.46 -16.79
N GLY A 163 4.62 11.26 -18.06
CA GLY A 163 5.50 10.74 -19.09
C GLY A 163 6.15 9.42 -18.68
N ASN A 164 7.37 9.21 -19.14
CA ASN A 164 8.15 8.03 -18.78
C ASN A 164 8.73 8.06 -17.36
N TYR A 165 8.39 9.07 -16.52
CA TYR A 165 8.68 9.01 -15.08
C TYR A 165 7.92 7.87 -14.41
N SER A 166 6.70 7.58 -14.82
CA SER A 166 5.93 6.45 -14.32
C SER A 166 6.30 5.13 -15.00
N LEU A 167 6.28 4.03 -14.23
CA LEU A 167 6.33 2.66 -14.74
C LEU A 167 4.93 2.09 -14.78
N SER A 168 4.49 1.63 -15.94
CA SER A 168 3.16 1.04 -16.10
C SER A 168 3.23 -0.45 -16.39
N PHE A 169 2.46 -1.23 -15.66
CA PHE A 169 2.34 -2.67 -15.82
C PHE A 169 0.87 -3.09 -15.83
N THR A 170 0.60 -4.25 -16.40
CA THR A 170 -0.72 -4.89 -16.38
C THR A 170 -0.72 -6.12 -15.48
N GLY A 171 -1.89 -6.63 -15.15
CA GLY A 171 -2.08 -7.82 -14.32
C GLY A 171 -1.32 -9.08 -14.78
N GLY A 172 -0.85 -9.13 -16.04
CA GLY A 172 0.03 -10.19 -16.56
C GLY A 172 1.46 -10.17 -15.99
N THR A 173 1.95 -9.05 -15.44
CA THR A 173 3.34 -8.87 -15.05
C THR A 173 3.66 -9.58 -13.73
N SER A 174 4.80 -10.26 -13.64
CA SER A 174 5.28 -10.91 -12.41
C SER A 174 5.95 -9.91 -11.45
N GLU A 175 5.99 -10.25 -10.14
CA GLU A 175 6.76 -9.47 -9.14
C GLU A 175 8.21 -9.27 -9.56
N ALA A 176 8.87 -10.33 -10.06
CA ALA A 176 10.25 -10.26 -10.51
C ALA A 176 10.44 -9.28 -11.67
N GLY A 177 9.49 -9.24 -12.62
CA GLY A 177 9.53 -8.29 -13.74
C GLY A 177 9.38 -6.84 -13.26
N ILE A 178 8.44 -6.58 -12.34
CA ILE A 178 8.25 -5.26 -11.73
C ILE A 178 9.55 -4.84 -11.01
N ARG A 179 10.08 -5.70 -10.16
CA ARG A 179 11.29 -5.45 -9.38
C ARG A 179 12.52 -5.17 -10.26
N GLN A 180 12.70 -5.96 -11.32
CA GLN A 180 13.79 -5.76 -12.27
C GLN A 180 13.68 -4.42 -13.01
N LYS A 181 12.47 -4.01 -13.39
CA LYS A 181 12.25 -2.72 -14.09
C LYS A 181 12.40 -1.52 -13.15
N ILE A 182 12.04 -1.63 -11.88
CA ILE A 182 12.30 -0.61 -10.85
C ILE A 182 13.82 -0.48 -10.61
N GLY A 183 14.53 -1.61 -10.52
CA GLY A 183 15.97 -1.62 -10.21
C GLY A 183 16.27 -0.87 -8.91
N SER A 184 17.28 -0.03 -8.90
CA SER A 184 17.65 0.88 -7.79
C SER A 184 16.93 2.24 -7.85
N GLY A 185 15.95 2.41 -8.74
CA GLY A 185 15.21 3.66 -8.92
C GLY A 185 14.08 3.87 -7.91
N ALA A 186 13.59 5.11 -7.86
CA ALA A 186 12.47 5.53 -7.05
C ALA A 186 11.44 6.23 -7.95
N ARG A 187 10.64 5.44 -8.66
CA ARG A 187 9.65 5.91 -9.64
C ARG A 187 8.24 5.57 -9.16
N LEU A 188 7.25 6.30 -9.66
CA LEU A 188 5.85 5.96 -9.46
C LEU A 188 5.48 4.74 -10.33
N VAL A 189 4.85 3.74 -9.73
CA VAL A 189 4.48 2.48 -10.38
C VAL A 189 2.97 2.40 -10.50
N LEU A 190 2.47 2.23 -11.73
CA LEU A 190 1.06 2.04 -12.05
C LEU A 190 0.83 0.57 -12.39
N LEU A 191 -0.04 -0.09 -11.63
CA LEU A 191 -0.42 -1.49 -11.82
C LEU A 191 -1.91 -1.55 -12.17
N ASP A 192 -2.23 -1.74 -13.43
CA ASP A 192 -3.61 -1.94 -13.88
C ASP A 192 -3.99 -3.43 -13.90
N GLU A 193 -5.29 -3.71 -13.76
CA GLU A 193 -5.84 -5.07 -13.74
C GLU A 193 -5.25 -5.95 -12.63
N MET A 194 -5.13 -5.39 -11.42
CA MET A 194 -4.67 -6.12 -10.23
C MET A 194 -5.74 -7.06 -9.65
N GLU A 195 -6.47 -7.71 -10.51
CA GLU A 195 -7.46 -8.70 -10.16
C GLU A 195 -6.84 -10.10 -10.15
N ALA A 196 -7.22 -10.92 -9.19
CA ALA A 196 -7.05 -12.35 -9.35
C ALA A 196 -8.05 -12.80 -10.43
N ALA A 197 -7.60 -12.81 -11.68
CA ALA A 197 -8.44 -13.06 -12.89
C ALA A 197 -9.25 -14.37 -12.80
N ASN A 198 -8.77 -15.31 -12.00
CA ASN A 198 -9.48 -16.52 -11.58
C ASN A 198 -9.17 -16.73 -10.11
N GLN A 199 -10.08 -17.31 -9.34
CA GLN A 199 -9.85 -17.70 -7.94
C GLN A 199 -8.84 -18.86 -7.82
N ASP A 200 -8.02 -19.09 -8.86
CA ASP A 200 -7.00 -20.13 -8.85
C ASP A 200 -5.81 -19.75 -7.94
N LYS A 201 -5.20 -20.78 -7.40
CA LYS A 201 -4.08 -20.66 -6.46
C LYS A 201 -2.89 -19.88 -7.03
N TYR A 202 -2.65 -19.96 -8.34
CA TYR A 202 -1.51 -19.30 -8.99
C TYR A 202 -1.71 -17.79 -9.06
N SER A 203 -2.90 -17.33 -9.45
CA SER A 203 -3.26 -15.91 -9.52
C SER A 203 -3.22 -15.27 -8.12
N LYS A 204 -3.75 -15.96 -7.09
CA LYS A 204 -3.66 -15.51 -5.70
C LYS A 204 -2.20 -15.37 -5.22
N GLN A 205 -1.35 -16.36 -5.49
CA GLN A 205 0.07 -16.30 -5.12
C GLN A 205 0.84 -15.18 -5.84
N LYS A 206 0.48 -14.90 -7.09
CA LYS A 206 1.07 -13.81 -7.86
C LYS A 206 0.74 -12.45 -7.24
N VAL A 207 -0.53 -12.19 -6.95
CA VAL A 207 -0.96 -10.96 -6.27
C VAL A 207 -0.25 -10.83 -4.93
N GLU A 208 -0.18 -11.89 -4.12
CA GLU A 208 0.48 -11.88 -2.82
C GLU A 208 1.98 -11.53 -2.91
N LYS A 209 2.70 -12.02 -3.93
CA LYS A 209 4.11 -11.65 -4.15
C LYS A 209 4.26 -10.17 -4.48
N ILE A 210 3.36 -9.61 -5.32
CA ILE A 210 3.34 -8.18 -5.63
C ILE A 210 3.03 -7.37 -4.36
N MET A 211 2.04 -7.79 -3.57
CA MET A 211 1.69 -7.14 -2.31
C MET A 211 2.85 -7.16 -1.31
N SER A 212 3.62 -8.25 -1.26
CA SER A 212 4.84 -8.34 -0.46
C SER A 212 5.90 -7.32 -0.90
N LEU A 213 6.06 -7.10 -2.22
CA LEU A 213 6.96 -6.05 -2.74
C LEU A 213 6.47 -4.65 -2.31
N VAL A 214 5.18 -4.37 -2.45
CA VAL A 214 4.57 -3.08 -2.09
C VAL A 214 4.71 -2.80 -0.59
N ARG A 215 4.46 -3.80 0.28
CA ARG A 215 4.67 -3.67 1.74
C ARG A 215 6.09 -3.21 2.08
N ARG A 216 7.10 -3.83 1.48
CA ARG A 216 8.51 -3.44 1.69
C ARG A 216 8.85 -2.07 1.12
N ALA A 217 8.18 -1.67 0.03
CA ALA A 217 8.38 -0.36 -0.57
C ALA A 217 7.88 0.79 0.33
N THR A 218 6.90 0.54 1.20
CA THR A 218 6.39 1.55 2.15
C THR A 218 7.54 2.17 2.96
N ASP A 219 8.35 1.34 3.58
CA ASP A 219 9.43 1.77 4.49
C ASP A 219 10.82 1.68 3.79
N GLY A 220 10.87 1.21 2.54
CA GLY A 220 12.11 1.00 1.80
C GLY A 220 12.99 -0.08 2.42
N GLU A 221 12.38 -1.16 2.92
CA GLU A 221 13.11 -2.29 3.50
C GLU A 221 13.95 -3.04 2.48
N THR A 222 15.13 -3.47 2.90
CA THR A 222 16.03 -4.28 2.08
C THR A 222 15.55 -5.71 1.99
N SER A 223 15.50 -6.24 0.78
CA SER A 223 15.23 -7.65 0.50
C SER A 223 16.49 -8.32 0.01
N ILE A 224 16.80 -9.49 0.55
CA ILE A 224 17.89 -10.34 0.09
C ILE A 224 17.29 -11.45 -0.76
N ILE A 225 17.71 -11.56 -2.00
CA ILE A 225 17.21 -12.55 -2.95
C ILE A 225 18.38 -13.42 -3.38
N GLY A 226 18.21 -14.73 -3.25
CA GLY A 226 19.19 -15.70 -3.75
C GLY A 226 19.29 -15.60 -5.27
N SER A 227 20.52 -15.50 -5.79
CA SER A 227 20.80 -15.65 -7.22
C SER A 227 21.26 -17.06 -7.55
N LYS A 228 21.14 -17.46 -8.83
CA LYS A 228 21.69 -18.73 -9.31
C LYS A 228 23.22 -18.81 -9.18
N GLU A 229 23.89 -17.68 -9.04
CA GLU A 229 25.34 -17.54 -8.95
C GLU A 229 25.85 -17.52 -7.50
N SER A 230 25.02 -17.91 -6.53
CA SER A 230 25.35 -17.95 -5.08
C SER A 230 25.73 -16.59 -4.47
N VAL A 231 25.56 -15.48 -5.19
CA VAL A 231 25.75 -14.13 -4.67
C VAL A 231 24.38 -13.54 -4.32
N PRO A 232 24.12 -13.21 -3.07
CA PRO A 232 22.84 -12.60 -2.70
C PRO A 232 22.69 -11.25 -3.39
N ILE A 233 21.52 -11.01 -3.98
CA ILE A 233 21.17 -9.72 -4.57
C ILE A 233 20.34 -8.95 -3.54
N GLU A 234 20.87 -7.85 -3.06
CA GLU A 234 20.13 -6.92 -2.24
C GLU A 234 19.27 -6.02 -3.12
N PHE A 235 18.01 -5.89 -2.77
CA PHE A 235 17.05 -5.05 -3.45
C PHE A 235 16.28 -4.19 -2.45
N ARG A 236 16.15 -2.91 -2.73
CA ARG A 236 15.39 -1.97 -1.91
C ARG A 236 14.44 -1.18 -2.80
N ALA A 237 13.15 -1.46 -2.70
CA ALA A 237 12.12 -0.68 -3.39
C ALA A 237 11.88 0.64 -2.66
N ARG A 238 11.94 1.75 -3.40
CA ARG A 238 11.61 3.10 -2.90
C ARG A 238 10.60 3.79 -3.82
N SER A 239 9.66 3.02 -4.34
CA SER A 239 8.63 3.44 -5.28
C SER A 239 7.29 3.50 -4.59
N SER A 240 6.44 4.44 -4.98
CA SER A 240 5.02 4.47 -4.62
C SER A 240 4.22 3.72 -5.68
N PHE A 241 3.19 3.01 -5.26
CA PHE A 241 2.39 2.14 -6.13
C PHE A 241 0.94 2.62 -6.20
N LEU A 242 0.44 2.79 -7.41
CA LEU A 242 -0.98 2.96 -7.71
C LEU A 242 -1.50 1.65 -8.31
N LEU A 243 -2.39 0.99 -7.61
CA LEU A 243 -3.05 -0.24 -8.04
C LEU A 243 -4.48 0.07 -8.49
N LEU A 244 -4.90 -0.53 -9.59
CA LEU A 244 -6.26 -0.37 -10.10
C LEU A 244 -6.90 -1.76 -10.32
N SER A 245 -8.15 -1.90 -9.89
CA SER A 245 -8.93 -3.14 -10.05
C SER A 245 -10.42 -2.85 -10.18
N ILE A 246 -11.20 -3.84 -10.59
CA ILE A 246 -12.67 -3.77 -10.56
C ILE A 246 -13.18 -4.02 -9.13
N GLY A 247 -12.55 -4.94 -8.38
CA GLY A 247 -12.88 -5.27 -7.02
C GLY A 247 -11.71 -5.08 -6.05
N ASN A 248 -11.99 -4.89 -4.76
CA ASN A 248 -10.96 -4.75 -3.75
C ASN A 248 -10.46 -6.13 -3.30
N SER A 249 -9.17 -6.40 -3.51
CA SER A 249 -8.51 -7.63 -3.08
C SER A 249 -7.70 -7.47 -1.78
N LEU A 250 -7.75 -6.30 -1.12
CA LEU A 250 -7.04 -6.07 0.14
C LEU A 250 -7.74 -6.81 1.28
N GLN A 251 -7.21 -7.95 1.66
CA GLN A 251 -7.78 -8.76 2.74
C GLN A 251 -7.09 -8.51 4.08
N ARG A 252 -5.76 -8.32 4.10
CA ARG A 252 -4.99 -8.19 5.34
C ARG A 252 -5.00 -6.77 5.90
N THR A 253 -5.19 -6.62 7.21
CA THR A 253 -5.08 -5.33 7.91
C THR A 253 -3.71 -4.68 7.70
N ALA A 254 -2.64 -5.48 7.64
CA ALA A 254 -1.30 -5.00 7.33
C ALA A 254 -1.20 -4.33 5.94
N ASP A 255 -1.95 -4.80 4.95
CA ASP A 255 -2.02 -4.17 3.63
C ASP A 255 -2.89 -2.93 3.66
N LYS A 256 -4.08 -3.03 4.27
CA LYS A 256 -5.00 -1.91 4.43
C LYS A 256 -4.35 -0.70 5.10
N SER A 257 -3.48 -0.92 6.09
CA SER A 257 -2.76 0.16 6.79
C SER A 257 -1.71 0.89 5.93
N ARG A 258 -1.34 0.37 4.76
CA ARG A 258 -0.34 0.94 3.84
C ARG A 258 -0.95 1.57 2.60
N PHE A 259 -2.23 1.33 2.38
CA PHE A 259 -2.95 1.83 1.22
C PHE A 259 -4.00 2.86 1.60
N ILE A 260 -4.14 3.86 0.74
CA ILE A 260 -5.33 4.68 0.67
C ILE A 260 -6.27 4.03 -0.36
N ASN A 261 -7.43 3.58 0.09
CA ASN A 261 -8.44 2.96 -0.77
C ASN A 261 -9.36 4.04 -1.30
N LEU A 262 -9.48 4.11 -2.61
CA LEU A 262 -10.36 5.04 -3.30
C LEU A 262 -11.33 4.25 -4.18
N HIS A 263 -12.60 4.67 -4.21
CA HIS A 263 -13.64 4.02 -4.98
C HIS A 263 -14.24 5.00 -5.97
N VAL A 264 -14.22 4.64 -7.25
CA VAL A 264 -14.88 5.43 -8.30
C VAL A 264 -16.25 4.81 -8.57
N ARG A 265 -17.31 5.61 -8.40
CA ARG A 265 -18.68 5.23 -8.72
C ARG A 265 -18.94 5.38 -10.22
N PRO A 266 -19.83 4.53 -10.79
CA PRO A 266 -20.30 4.76 -12.15
C PRO A 266 -20.97 6.12 -12.26
N ASN A 267 -20.49 6.93 -13.18
CA ASN A 267 -21.04 8.26 -13.43
C ASN A 267 -22.07 8.15 -14.57
N LYS A 268 -23.29 8.54 -14.30
CA LYS A 268 -24.40 8.47 -15.28
C LYS A 268 -24.80 9.91 -15.66
N GLY A 269 -24.40 10.35 -16.85
CA GLY A 269 -24.85 11.61 -17.40
C GLY A 269 -23.85 12.27 -18.34
N LEU A 270 -24.34 12.86 -19.43
CA LEU A 270 -23.55 13.55 -20.46
C LEU A 270 -22.74 14.70 -19.85
N GLU A 271 -23.38 15.50 -19.01
CA GLU A 271 -22.79 16.67 -18.34
C GLU A 271 -21.53 16.34 -17.53
N SER A 272 -21.46 15.15 -16.92
CA SER A 272 -20.29 14.76 -16.13
C SER A 272 -19.11 14.33 -16.99
N PHE A 273 -19.35 13.81 -18.20
CA PHE A 273 -18.30 13.53 -19.17
C PHE A 273 -17.74 14.81 -19.76
N GLU A 274 -18.61 15.78 -20.11
CA GLU A 274 -18.20 17.09 -20.63
C GLU A 274 -17.34 17.84 -19.59
N LYS A 275 -17.75 17.90 -18.33
CA LYS A 275 -16.95 18.51 -17.25
C LYS A 275 -15.57 17.85 -17.09
N ARG A 276 -15.49 16.53 -17.25
CA ARG A 276 -14.23 15.80 -17.17
C ARG A 276 -13.34 16.10 -18.36
N ASP A 277 -13.91 16.17 -19.57
CA ASP A 277 -13.16 16.49 -20.78
C ASP A 277 -12.63 17.92 -20.74
N ASP A 278 -13.44 18.88 -20.27
CA ASP A 278 -13.00 20.25 -20.06
C ASP A 278 -11.85 20.36 -19.04
N ALA A 279 -11.95 19.63 -17.93
CA ALA A 279 -10.89 19.57 -16.93
C ALA A 279 -9.62 18.89 -17.50
N ALA A 280 -9.78 17.83 -18.29
CA ALA A 280 -8.67 17.15 -18.96
C ALA A 280 -7.96 18.05 -20.00
N ASN A 281 -8.71 18.87 -20.73
CA ASN A 281 -8.14 19.81 -21.69
C ASN A 281 -7.23 20.85 -21.03
N LYS A 282 -7.51 21.25 -19.78
CA LYS A 282 -6.64 22.17 -19.01
C LYS A 282 -5.29 21.56 -18.64
N LEU A 283 -5.17 20.21 -18.67
CA LEU A 283 -3.90 19.55 -18.42
C LEU A 283 -2.93 19.59 -19.61
N ALA A 284 -3.42 19.87 -20.83
CA ALA A 284 -2.65 19.79 -22.06
C ALA A 284 -1.40 20.71 -22.10
N GLY A 285 -1.35 21.75 -21.27
CA GLY A 285 -0.20 22.64 -21.13
C GLY A 285 0.81 22.25 -20.06
N ILE A 286 0.53 21.18 -19.29
CA ILE A 286 1.36 20.76 -18.16
C ILE A 286 2.28 19.64 -18.62
N SER A 287 3.55 19.99 -18.87
CA SER A 287 4.56 18.99 -19.20
C SER A 287 5.05 18.23 -17.96
N PRO A 288 5.51 16.99 -18.12
CA PRO A 288 6.17 16.27 -17.02
C PRO A 288 7.36 17.03 -16.43
N GLY A 289 8.11 17.80 -17.23
CA GLY A 289 9.26 18.60 -16.80
C GLY A 289 8.88 19.74 -15.87
N LYS A 290 7.76 20.42 -16.10
CA LYS A 290 7.20 21.45 -15.20
C LYS A 290 6.81 20.88 -13.84
N LEU A 291 6.13 19.71 -13.85
CA LEU A 291 5.73 19.03 -12.63
C LEU A 291 6.94 18.59 -11.81
N ILE A 292 7.95 18.00 -12.47
CA ILE A 292 9.21 17.59 -11.82
C ILE A 292 9.94 18.80 -11.24
N ALA A 293 10.02 19.92 -11.97
CA ALA A 293 10.65 21.14 -11.48
C ALA A 293 9.96 21.68 -10.23
N ARG A 294 8.63 21.67 -10.18
CA ARG A 294 7.88 22.06 -8.98
C ARG A 294 8.13 21.14 -7.81
N MET A 295 8.04 19.82 -8.01
CA MET A 295 8.28 18.86 -6.94
C MET A 295 9.73 18.95 -6.43
N MET A 296 10.69 19.18 -7.31
CA MET A 296 12.08 19.39 -6.94
C MET A 296 12.26 20.63 -6.05
N SER A 297 11.64 21.74 -6.44
CA SER A 297 11.71 23.00 -5.69
C SER A 297 11.04 22.93 -4.32
N LEU A 298 10.01 22.09 -4.17
CA LEU A 298 9.19 22.04 -2.97
C LEU A 298 9.40 20.80 -2.10
N ALA A 299 10.27 19.84 -2.48
CA ALA A 299 10.41 18.58 -1.74
C ALA A 299 10.75 18.77 -0.25
N SER A 300 11.60 19.74 0.10
CA SER A 300 11.92 20.03 1.51
C SER A 300 10.74 20.69 2.25
N VAL A 301 9.99 21.57 1.57
CA VAL A 301 8.77 22.18 2.11
C VAL A 301 7.70 21.13 2.32
N MET A 302 7.52 20.23 1.36
CA MET A 302 6.60 19.08 1.47
C MET A 302 6.92 18.21 2.68
N ALA A 303 8.20 17.89 2.91
CA ALA A 303 8.61 17.10 4.08
C ALA A 303 8.28 17.81 5.40
N THR A 304 8.46 19.12 5.47
CA THR A 304 8.09 19.92 6.65
C THR A 304 6.58 19.92 6.84
N ASN A 305 5.82 20.20 5.80
CA ASN A 305 4.36 20.19 5.82
C ASN A 305 3.80 18.81 6.20
N ALA A 306 4.39 17.73 5.69
CA ALA A 306 4.00 16.37 6.03
C ALA A 306 4.11 16.11 7.55
N ASN A 307 5.21 16.56 8.19
CA ASN A 307 5.40 16.42 9.63
C ASN A 307 4.35 17.23 10.43
N LEU A 308 4.03 18.46 10.00
CA LEU A 308 3.01 19.28 10.67
C LEU A 308 1.63 18.63 10.60
N ILE A 309 1.24 18.17 9.41
CA ILE A 309 -0.03 17.48 9.19
C ILE A 309 -0.07 16.17 9.98
N GLN A 310 1.00 15.39 9.97
CA GLN A 310 1.11 14.14 10.73
C GLN A 310 0.91 14.37 12.23
N GLN A 311 1.53 15.39 12.80
CA GLN A 311 1.35 15.73 14.22
C GLN A 311 -0.12 15.99 14.54
N LYS A 312 -0.82 16.75 13.70
CA LYS A 312 -2.25 17.03 13.88
C LYS A 312 -3.11 15.78 13.77
N LEU A 313 -2.88 14.95 12.75
CA LEU A 313 -3.62 13.70 12.55
C LEU A 313 -3.36 12.68 13.67
N SER A 314 -2.16 12.65 14.24
CA SER A 314 -1.80 11.74 15.33
C SER A 314 -2.55 12.02 16.62
N ALA A 315 -3.14 13.22 16.78
CA ALA A 315 -4.02 13.53 17.89
C ALA A 315 -5.36 12.79 17.84
N HIS A 316 -5.74 12.28 16.66
CA HIS A 316 -6.96 11.50 16.48
C HIS A 316 -6.64 9.99 16.56
N PRO A 317 -7.22 9.21 17.53
CA PRO A 317 -6.85 7.81 17.74
C PRO A 317 -6.99 6.90 16.51
N ALA A 318 -8.03 7.11 15.70
CA ALA A 318 -8.27 6.31 14.49
C ALA A 318 -7.26 6.58 13.36
N LEU A 319 -6.56 7.72 13.38
CA LEU A 319 -5.59 8.13 12.37
C LEU A 319 -4.14 8.07 12.87
N ALA A 320 -3.92 7.74 14.15
CA ALA A 320 -2.59 7.74 14.76
C ALA A 320 -1.62 6.71 14.13
N GLY A 321 -0.33 6.93 14.35
CA GLY A 321 0.73 6.04 13.89
C GLY A 321 0.97 6.11 12.38
N ARG A 322 1.13 4.95 11.72
CA ARG A 322 1.46 4.87 10.29
C ARG A 322 0.45 5.59 9.39
N ARG A 323 -0.84 5.55 9.75
CA ARG A 323 -1.87 6.20 8.95
C ARG A 323 -1.70 7.73 8.92
N ALA A 324 -1.38 8.35 10.05
CA ALA A 324 -1.07 9.77 10.11
C ALA A 324 0.14 10.15 9.24
N GLU A 325 1.17 9.32 9.25
CA GLU A 325 2.39 9.52 8.45
C GLU A 325 2.09 9.44 6.95
N LEU A 326 1.38 8.42 6.50
CA LEU A 326 1.02 8.24 5.10
C LEU A 326 0.09 9.36 4.59
N LEU A 327 -0.93 9.72 5.36
CA LEU A 327 -1.84 10.81 5.04
C LEU A 327 -1.12 12.16 5.07
N GLY A 328 -0.21 12.38 6.03
CA GLY A 328 0.63 13.57 6.11
C GLY A 328 1.42 13.79 4.83
N ASN A 329 2.07 12.74 4.31
CA ASN A 329 2.82 12.80 3.06
C ASN A 329 1.92 13.09 1.84
N ILE A 330 0.75 12.47 1.76
CA ILE A 330 -0.21 12.70 0.67
C ILE A 330 -0.78 14.12 0.72
N LEU A 331 -1.24 14.58 1.87
CA LEU A 331 -1.85 15.91 2.01
C LEU A 331 -0.82 17.02 1.79
N ALA A 332 0.41 16.85 2.26
CA ALA A 332 1.50 17.77 1.95
C ALA A 332 1.83 17.78 0.44
N GLY A 333 1.73 16.64 -0.23
CA GLY A 333 1.85 16.54 -1.69
C GLY A 333 0.74 17.30 -2.41
N ALA A 334 -0.51 17.16 -1.98
CA ALA A 334 -1.64 17.89 -2.54
C ALA A 334 -1.50 19.40 -2.35
N TYR A 335 -1.10 19.83 -1.15
CA TYR A 335 -0.84 21.24 -0.84
C TYR A 335 0.27 21.82 -1.73
N ALA A 336 1.35 21.09 -1.96
CA ALA A 336 2.46 21.53 -2.79
C ALA A 336 2.13 21.69 -4.27
N LEU A 337 1.02 21.10 -4.77
CA LEU A 337 0.57 21.34 -6.14
C LEU A 337 0.07 22.79 -6.34
N THR A 338 -0.48 23.42 -5.31
CA THR A 338 -1.13 24.74 -5.40
C THR A 338 -0.50 25.80 -4.51
N HIS A 339 0.43 25.44 -3.61
CA HIS A 339 1.06 26.35 -2.66
C HIS A 339 2.57 26.04 -2.56
N ALA A 340 3.37 27.09 -2.47
CA ALA A 340 4.83 26.95 -2.38
C ALA A 340 5.38 27.10 -0.94
N GLY A 341 4.54 27.46 0.03
CA GLY A 341 4.94 27.78 1.39
C GLY A 341 4.71 26.67 2.41
N ILE A 342 5.06 27.00 3.65
CA ILE A 342 4.71 26.16 4.80
C ILE A 342 3.22 26.31 5.09
N ILE A 343 2.53 25.19 5.25
CA ILE A 343 1.11 25.15 5.56
C ILE A 343 0.82 25.76 6.94
N SER A 344 -0.18 26.62 7.03
CA SER A 344 -0.61 27.22 8.28
C SER A 344 -1.54 26.29 9.08
N GLU A 345 -1.67 26.53 10.38
CA GLU A 345 -2.55 25.72 11.23
C GLU A 345 -4.02 25.72 10.79
N PRO A 346 -4.65 26.87 10.39
CA PRO A 346 -6.00 26.85 9.85
C PRO A 346 -6.16 26.03 8.55
N GLU A 347 -5.15 26.04 7.68
CA GLU A 347 -5.15 25.22 6.47
C GLU A 347 -5.03 23.73 6.82
N ILE A 348 -4.18 23.37 7.80
CA ILE A 348 -4.11 21.97 8.30
C ILE A 348 -5.50 21.54 8.79
N ASP A 349 -6.21 22.39 9.53
CA ASP A 349 -7.54 22.07 10.05
C ASP A 349 -8.54 21.80 8.90
N ILE A 350 -8.50 22.58 7.81
CA ILE A 350 -9.33 22.35 6.62
C ILE A 350 -9.02 20.97 5.99
N TYR A 351 -7.75 20.65 5.77
CA TYR A 351 -7.34 19.38 5.15
C TYR A 351 -7.63 18.17 6.05
N THR A 352 -7.57 18.34 7.38
CA THR A 352 -7.76 17.23 8.32
C THR A 352 -9.21 17.07 8.76
N ALA A 353 -10.03 18.13 8.77
CA ALA A 353 -11.45 18.05 9.12
C ALA A 353 -12.20 17.06 8.22
N ALA A 354 -11.93 17.10 6.92
CA ALA A 354 -12.54 16.17 5.97
C ALA A 354 -12.09 14.71 6.15
N MET A 355 -10.95 14.47 6.83
CA MET A 355 -10.50 13.12 7.18
C MET A 355 -11.26 12.52 8.37
N ASN A 356 -11.83 13.37 9.22
CA ASN A 356 -12.56 12.96 10.43
C ASN A 356 -14.03 12.60 10.14
N THR A 357 -14.55 12.82 8.93
CA THR A 357 -15.98 12.65 8.59
C THR A 357 -16.36 11.23 8.18
N GLY A 358 -15.65 10.18 8.68
CA GLY A 358 -16.08 8.79 8.51
C GLY A 358 -15.90 8.20 7.10
N SER A 359 -15.39 8.97 6.13
CA SER A 359 -15.22 8.49 4.74
C SER A 359 -14.02 7.57 4.52
N LEU A 360 -13.09 7.53 5.48
CA LEU A 360 -11.93 6.65 5.48
C LEU A 360 -12.11 5.52 6.51
N ASP A 361 -13.00 4.59 6.22
CA ASP A 361 -13.15 3.29 6.90
C ASP A 361 -13.50 3.31 8.40
N GLU A 362 -14.65 3.88 8.79
CA GLU A 362 -15.24 3.63 10.13
C GLU A 362 -15.68 2.16 10.34
N ASN A 363 -15.73 1.35 9.28
CA ASN A 363 -16.14 -0.06 9.31
C ASN A 363 -15.04 -1.02 8.82
N GLN A 364 -13.76 -0.78 9.09
CA GLN A 364 -12.78 -1.82 8.84
C GLN A 364 -12.80 -2.84 9.96
N GLU A 365 -13.55 -3.91 9.71
CA GLU A 365 -13.47 -5.13 10.49
C GLU A 365 -11.99 -5.53 10.68
N THR A 366 -11.58 -5.70 11.92
CA THR A 366 -10.21 -6.10 12.26
C THR A 366 -9.91 -7.52 11.76
N ASP A 367 -8.65 -7.90 11.65
CA ASP A 367 -8.28 -9.29 11.33
C ASP A 367 -8.87 -10.30 12.33
N ALA A 368 -9.02 -9.89 13.59
CA ALA A 368 -9.60 -10.71 14.63
C ALA A 368 -11.11 -10.90 14.43
N GLU A 369 -11.84 -9.84 14.09
CA GLU A 369 -13.28 -9.93 13.76
C GLU A 369 -13.50 -10.73 12.48
N ARG A 370 -12.70 -10.52 11.45
CA ARG A 370 -12.77 -11.31 10.21
C ARG A 370 -12.48 -12.78 10.45
N CYS A 371 -11.46 -13.09 11.25
CA CYS A 371 -11.15 -14.47 11.63
C CYS A 371 -12.33 -15.11 12.39
N LEU A 372 -12.94 -14.37 13.31
CA LEU A 372 -14.13 -14.85 14.02
C LEU A 372 -15.31 -15.04 13.09
N ARG A 373 -15.56 -14.11 12.18
CA ARG A 373 -16.63 -14.21 11.17
C ARG A 373 -16.45 -15.44 10.28
N GLU A 374 -15.26 -15.68 9.76
CA GLU A 374 -14.95 -16.87 8.94
C GLU A 374 -15.24 -18.17 9.70
N ILE A 375 -14.96 -18.22 11.00
CA ILE A 375 -15.33 -19.36 11.85
C ILE A 375 -16.85 -19.47 11.98
N LEU A 376 -17.55 -18.35 12.21
CA LEU A 376 -19.01 -18.34 12.44
C LEU A 376 -19.80 -18.68 11.17
N GLU A 377 -19.36 -18.25 10.00
CA GLU A 377 -19.99 -18.53 8.71
C GLU A 377 -19.66 -19.92 8.16
N SER A 378 -18.61 -20.55 8.67
CA SER A 378 -18.22 -21.89 8.21
C SER A 378 -19.29 -22.92 8.56
N ARG A 379 -19.51 -23.90 7.66
CA ARG A 379 -20.45 -25.01 7.89
C ARG A 379 -19.81 -26.05 8.82
N VAL A 380 -20.62 -26.52 9.74
CA VAL A 380 -20.22 -27.63 10.60
C VAL A 380 -20.18 -28.92 9.77
N VAL A 381 -19.12 -29.71 9.87
CA VAL A 381 -18.96 -30.95 9.10
C VAL A 381 -20.09 -31.92 9.40
N GLY A 382 -20.83 -32.32 8.37
CA GLY A 382 -21.95 -33.22 8.47
C GLY A 382 -23.30 -32.56 8.83
N ASN A 383 -23.33 -31.21 8.85
CA ASN A 383 -24.56 -30.44 9.04
C ASN A 383 -24.70 -29.34 7.97
N SER A 384 -25.93 -28.91 7.67
CA SER A 384 -26.22 -27.81 6.76
C SER A 384 -26.03 -26.42 7.43
N GLU A 385 -26.06 -26.37 8.77
CA GLU A 385 -25.99 -25.13 9.53
C GLU A 385 -24.55 -24.61 9.69
N THR A 386 -24.42 -23.28 9.79
CA THR A 386 -23.16 -22.63 10.11
C THR A 386 -22.85 -22.72 11.61
N VAL A 387 -21.59 -22.51 11.97
CA VAL A 387 -21.15 -22.47 13.38
C VAL A 387 -21.93 -21.40 14.15
N GLY A 388 -22.16 -20.23 13.54
CA GLY A 388 -22.95 -19.14 14.12
C GLY A 388 -24.40 -19.56 14.42
N GLN A 389 -25.07 -20.22 13.45
CA GLN A 389 -26.40 -20.74 13.63
C GLN A 389 -26.47 -21.79 14.76
N VAL A 390 -25.50 -22.70 14.82
CA VAL A 390 -25.45 -23.71 15.90
C VAL A 390 -25.21 -23.04 17.26
N ILE A 391 -24.42 -21.95 17.35
CA ILE A 391 -24.27 -21.17 18.58
C ILE A 391 -25.60 -20.52 18.99
N LEU A 392 -26.31 -19.88 18.06
CA LEU A 392 -27.61 -19.25 18.33
C LEU A 392 -28.65 -20.29 18.78
N ASN A 393 -28.69 -21.44 18.12
CA ASN A 393 -29.57 -22.55 18.51
C ASN A 393 -29.26 -23.05 19.92
N TYR A 394 -28.01 -23.18 20.30
CA TYR A 394 -27.58 -23.52 21.66
C TYR A 394 -28.03 -22.48 22.70
N LEU A 395 -28.02 -21.19 22.34
CA LEU A 395 -28.38 -20.09 23.25
C LEU A 395 -29.89 -19.94 23.42
N HIS A 396 -30.66 -20.00 22.36
CA HIS A 396 -32.10 -19.66 22.34
C HIS A 396 -33.02 -20.87 22.42
N GLY A 397 -32.58 -22.04 21.97
CA GLY A 397 -33.36 -23.27 22.07
C GLY A 397 -34.54 -23.39 21.10
N ASP A 398 -34.61 -22.52 20.10
CA ASP A 398 -35.81 -22.31 19.23
C ASP A 398 -35.64 -22.86 17.81
N SER A 399 -34.89 -23.95 17.62
CA SER A 399 -34.60 -24.41 16.27
C SER A 399 -34.63 -25.91 16.06
N SER A 400 -34.40 -26.32 14.80
CA SER A 400 -34.34 -27.67 14.27
C SER A 400 -33.40 -28.64 14.99
N ILE A 401 -32.51 -28.16 15.84
CA ILE A 401 -31.49 -28.96 16.56
C ILE A 401 -31.73 -28.86 18.07
N GLU A 402 -31.84 -30.00 18.76
CA GLU A 402 -31.88 -30.04 20.21
C GLU A 402 -30.59 -29.45 20.82
N ARG A 403 -30.72 -28.71 21.94
CA ARG A 403 -29.62 -28.06 22.63
C ARG A 403 -28.44 -29.00 22.96
N GLN A 404 -28.70 -30.25 23.21
CA GLN A 404 -27.66 -31.26 23.46
C GLN A 404 -26.87 -31.61 22.21
N ASP A 405 -27.51 -31.65 21.05
CA ASP A 405 -26.86 -31.95 19.77
C ASP A 405 -26.10 -30.74 19.26
N ALA A 406 -26.64 -29.52 19.41
CA ALA A 406 -25.86 -28.28 19.17
C ALA A 406 -24.56 -28.25 19.99
N LYS A 407 -24.65 -28.64 21.28
CA LYS A 407 -23.44 -28.74 22.13
C LYS A 407 -22.43 -29.77 21.59
N LYS A 408 -22.88 -30.95 21.18
CA LYS A 408 -22.00 -32.00 20.63
C LYS A 408 -21.30 -31.54 19.35
N LEU A 409 -22.01 -30.81 18.48
CA LEU A 409 -21.48 -30.25 17.26
C LEU A 409 -20.38 -29.21 17.56
N LEU A 410 -20.68 -28.25 18.43
CA LEU A 410 -19.70 -27.22 18.84
C LEU A 410 -18.48 -27.84 19.52
N ASP A 411 -18.66 -28.73 20.48
CA ASP A 411 -17.58 -29.46 21.13
C ASP A 411 -16.73 -30.26 20.13
N GLY A 412 -17.32 -30.70 19.01
CA GLY A 412 -16.61 -31.41 17.93
C GLY A 412 -15.57 -30.54 17.22
N ILE A 413 -15.90 -29.29 16.99
CA ILE A 413 -15.01 -28.32 16.34
C ILE A 413 -14.14 -27.56 17.34
N GLY A 414 -14.21 -27.92 18.64
CA GLY A 414 -13.39 -27.27 19.66
C GLY A 414 -13.94 -25.93 20.16
N ILE A 415 -15.23 -25.70 20.00
CA ILE A 415 -15.93 -24.51 20.47
C ILE A 415 -16.83 -24.90 21.64
N SER A 416 -16.91 -24.08 22.69
CA SER A 416 -17.75 -24.36 23.86
C SER A 416 -18.33 -23.08 24.44
N VAL A 417 -19.64 -23.04 24.60
CA VAL A 417 -20.34 -21.95 25.32
C VAL A 417 -20.48 -22.34 26.80
N TYR A 418 -20.08 -21.46 27.70
CA TYR A 418 -20.12 -21.73 29.14
C TYR A 418 -20.29 -20.46 29.98
N ARG A 419 -20.61 -20.65 31.26
CA ARG A 419 -20.63 -19.59 32.28
C ARG A 419 -19.43 -19.78 33.21
N PRO A 420 -18.60 -18.75 33.42
CA PRO A 420 -17.51 -18.83 34.41
C PRO A 420 -18.07 -19.05 35.80
N GLN A 421 -17.42 -19.91 36.59
CA GLN A 421 -17.73 -20.06 38.00
C GLN A 421 -17.07 -18.94 38.81
N GLY A 422 -17.84 -18.19 39.65
CA GLY A 422 -17.30 -17.22 40.61
C GLY A 422 -17.31 -15.74 40.18
N GLY A 423 -17.90 -15.38 39.05
CA GLY A 423 -18.07 -13.97 38.63
C GLY A 423 -19.44 -13.40 39.05
N ASN A 424 -19.47 -12.16 39.50
CA ASN A 424 -20.72 -11.41 39.82
C ASN A 424 -21.58 -11.03 38.58
N GLY A 425 -21.28 -11.57 37.40
CA GLY A 425 -22.00 -11.29 36.17
C GLY A 425 -22.49 -12.56 35.49
N SER A 426 -23.74 -12.54 35.01
CA SER A 426 -24.45 -13.63 34.33
C SER A 426 -23.99 -13.82 32.86
N SER A 427 -22.90 -13.21 32.41
CA SER A 427 -22.45 -13.20 31.01
C SER A 427 -21.93 -14.56 30.57
N GLN A 428 -22.47 -15.07 29.47
CA GLN A 428 -21.98 -16.28 28.83
C GLN A 428 -20.71 -15.98 28.02
N MET A 429 -19.82 -16.96 27.98
CA MET A 429 -18.54 -16.86 27.27
C MET A 429 -18.46 -17.94 26.19
N LEU A 430 -17.86 -17.59 25.05
CA LEU A 430 -17.51 -18.51 24.00
C LEU A 430 -16.02 -18.86 24.14
N PHE A 431 -15.72 -20.14 24.25
CA PHE A 431 -14.35 -20.66 24.17
C PHE A 431 -14.09 -21.22 22.77
N ILE A 432 -12.98 -20.82 22.16
CA ILE A 432 -12.52 -21.32 20.86
C ILE A 432 -11.11 -21.91 21.06
N SER A 433 -10.97 -23.22 20.77
CA SER A 433 -9.71 -23.94 20.88
C SER A 433 -8.69 -23.43 19.86
N ALA A 434 -7.46 -23.15 20.28
CA ALA A 434 -6.36 -22.77 19.41
C ALA A 434 -5.65 -23.98 18.75
N GLN A 435 -6.07 -25.21 19.03
CA GLN A 435 -5.38 -26.45 18.60
C GLN A 435 -6.37 -27.50 18.05
N ASN A 436 -7.55 -27.10 17.59
CA ASN A 436 -8.52 -28.03 17.05
C ASN A 436 -8.27 -28.30 15.55
N ARG A 437 -8.22 -29.59 15.16
CA ARG A 437 -7.97 -29.99 13.77
C ARG A 437 -9.07 -29.57 12.79
N GLN A 438 -10.32 -29.52 13.25
CA GLN A 438 -11.43 -29.12 12.37
C GLN A 438 -11.40 -27.61 12.11
N LEU A 439 -11.12 -26.79 13.14
CA LEU A 439 -10.87 -25.36 12.96
C LEU A 439 -9.67 -25.09 12.04
N SER A 440 -8.58 -25.85 12.20
CA SER A 440 -7.44 -25.78 11.28
C SER A 440 -7.81 -26.12 9.84
N ASN A 441 -8.74 -27.06 9.63
CA ASN A 441 -9.22 -27.38 8.29
C ASN A 441 -10.15 -26.28 7.72
N ILE A 442 -11.02 -25.71 8.54
CA ILE A 442 -11.89 -24.59 8.18
C ILE A 442 -11.04 -23.38 7.72
N LEU A 443 -10.03 -23.06 8.49
CA LEU A 443 -9.19 -21.90 8.25
C LEU A 443 -7.97 -22.17 7.35
N ARG A 444 -7.85 -23.36 6.77
CA ARG A 444 -6.65 -23.81 6.02
C ARG A 444 -6.27 -22.87 4.89
N ASP A 445 -7.25 -22.39 4.15
CA ASP A 445 -7.06 -21.55 2.97
C ASP A 445 -7.14 -20.04 3.29
N THR A 446 -7.20 -19.70 4.59
CA THR A 446 -7.18 -18.34 5.11
C THR A 446 -5.79 -17.98 5.63
N ASP A 447 -5.57 -16.68 5.90
CA ASP A 447 -4.33 -16.16 6.50
C ASP A 447 -4.12 -16.65 7.94
N TRP A 448 -5.14 -17.21 8.59
CA TRP A 448 -5.14 -17.55 10.01
C TRP A 448 -5.02 -19.05 10.30
N GLY A 449 -4.88 -19.88 9.28
CA GLY A 449 -4.93 -21.35 9.39
C GLY A 449 -4.00 -21.96 10.43
N ASN A 450 -2.93 -21.28 10.82
CA ASN A 450 -1.98 -21.73 11.85
C ASN A 450 -1.88 -20.79 13.06
N CYS A 451 -2.59 -19.65 13.08
CA CYS A 451 -2.43 -18.61 14.09
C CYS A 451 -3.76 -18.01 14.59
N TRP A 452 -4.92 -18.59 14.28
CA TRP A 452 -6.23 -18.03 14.66
C TRP A 452 -6.36 -17.75 16.16
N GLY A 453 -5.78 -18.58 17.02
CA GLY A 453 -5.79 -18.37 18.47
C GLY A 453 -5.10 -17.07 18.89
N ASP A 454 -3.98 -16.73 18.27
CA ASP A 454 -3.27 -15.48 18.55
C ASP A 454 -3.99 -14.27 17.95
N VAL A 455 -4.58 -14.44 16.78
CA VAL A 455 -5.37 -13.39 16.11
C VAL A 455 -6.63 -13.06 16.92
N LEU A 456 -7.41 -14.05 17.34
CA LEU A 456 -8.62 -13.86 18.13
C LEU A 456 -8.38 -13.21 19.50
N ARG A 457 -7.18 -13.30 20.07
CA ARG A 457 -6.81 -12.61 21.29
C ARG A 457 -6.82 -11.08 21.17
N ASN A 458 -6.79 -10.56 19.94
CA ASN A 458 -6.86 -9.12 19.69
C ASN A 458 -8.31 -8.58 19.65
N LEU A 459 -9.31 -9.44 19.81
CA LEU A 459 -10.70 -8.99 19.98
C LEU A 459 -10.87 -8.23 21.29
N PRO A 460 -11.75 -7.22 21.36
CA PRO A 460 -12.08 -6.55 22.60
C PRO A 460 -12.56 -7.57 23.65
N GLU A 461 -12.10 -7.39 24.90
CA GLU A 461 -12.44 -8.27 26.03
C GLU A 461 -12.07 -9.75 25.86
N ALA A 462 -11.37 -10.13 24.80
CA ALA A 462 -10.87 -11.49 24.65
C ALA A 462 -9.79 -11.81 25.68
N SER A 463 -9.78 -13.03 26.19
CA SER A 463 -8.77 -13.51 27.12
C SER A 463 -8.27 -14.89 26.74
N TRP A 464 -7.07 -15.23 27.21
CA TRP A 464 -6.48 -16.54 26.97
C TRP A 464 -6.74 -17.49 28.12
N LEU A 465 -7.24 -18.67 27.81
CA LEU A 465 -7.42 -19.75 28.78
C LEU A 465 -6.43 -20.87 28.50
N SER A 466 -5.56 -21.13 29.48
CA SER A 466 -4.51 -22.16 29.38
C SER A 466 -5.02 -23.57 29.38
N GLU A 467 -6.22 -23.80 29.95
CA GLU A 467 -6.84 -25.11 30.04
C GLU A 467 -8.39 -25.03 30.11
N LYS A 468 -9.05 -25.65 29.14
CA LYS A 468 -10.51 -25.87 29.12
C LYS A 468 -10.78 -27.31 28.68
N ARG A 469 -11.63 -28.01 29.42
CA ARG A 469 -12.05 -29.35 28.98
C ARG A 469 -13.20 -29.22 27.96
N VAL A 470 -12.95 -29.74 26.75
CA VAL A 470 -13.93 -29.84 25.68
C VAL A 470 -14.03 -31.33 25.33
N ARG A 471 -15.20 -31.92 25.46
CA ARG A 471 -15.39 -33.39 25.48
C ARG A 471 -14.44 -34.04 26.49
N ASN A 472 -13.58 -34.95 26.03
CA ASN A 472 -12.65 -35.71 26.88
C ASN A 472 -11.20 -35.17 26.85
N SER A 473 -10.95 -34.03 26.20
CA SER A 473 -9.61 -33.48 26.01
C SER A 473 -9.47 -32.11 26.63
N LYS A 474 -8.25 -31.77 27.08
CA LYS A 474 -7.90 -30.44 27.54
C LYS A 474 -7.40 -29.62 26.37
N HIS A 475 -7.92 -28.42 26.21
CA HIS A 475 -7.58 -27.48 25.14
C HIS A 475 -7.12 -26.14 25.72
N LYS A 476 -6.19 -25.51 25.02
CA LYS A 476 -5.85 -24.08 25.19
C LYS A 476 -6.64 -23.30 24.17
N GLY A 477 -7.03 -22.07 24.49
CA GLY A 477 -7.78 -21.28 23.51
C GLY A 477 -8.15 -19.90 24.01
N VAL A 478 -8.94 -19.24 23.20
CA VAL A 478 -9.43 -17.88 23.42
C VAL A 478 -10.84 -17.94 23.99
N VAL A 479 -11.09 -17.05 24.93
CA VAL A 479 -12.42 -16.84 25.52
C VAL A 479 -12.90 -15.46 25.12
N ILE A 480 -14.11 -15.38 24.59
CA ILE A 480 -14.74 -14.17 24.06
C ILE A 480 -16.11 -14.01 24.72
N PRO A 481 -16.53 -12.80 25.12
CA PRO A 481 -17.89 -12.55 25.58
C PRO A 481 -18.90 -12.91 24.47
N ILE A 482 -19.99 -13.55 24.83
CA ILE A 482 -20.99 -13.99 23.84
C ILE A 482 -21.70 -12.80 23.16
N GLU A 483 -21.78 -11.66 23.84
CA GLU A 483 -22.35 -10.42 23.33
C GLU A 483 -21.55 -9.90 22.11
N ALA A 484 -20.24 -10.00 22.15
CA ALA A 484 -19.38 -9.64 21.02
C ALA A 484 -19.60 -10.54 19.78
N VAL A 485 -19.95 -11.82 20.04
CA VAL A 485 -20.30 -12.76 18.97
C VAL A 485 -21.67 -12.45 18.37
N LYS A 486 -22.65 -12.11 19.22
CA LYS A 486 -23.99 -11.74 18.77
C LYS A 486 -23.99 -10.48 17.93
N SER A 487 -23.24 -9.45 18.31
CA SER A 487 -23.15 -8.20 17.55
C SER A 487 -22.63 -8.43 16.11
N LEU A 488 -21.71 -9.37 15.92
CA LEU A 488 -21.23 -9.75 14.58
C LEU A 488 -22.29 -10.51 13.78
N LEU A 489 -23.08 -11.38 14.43
CA LEU A 489 -24.14 -12.18 13.77
C LEU A 489 -25.38 -11.34 13.43
N GLU A 490 -25.75 -10.36 14.26
CA GLU A 490 -26.89 -9.47 14.03
C GLU A 490 -26.62 -8.44 12.93
N PHE A 491 -25.38 -8.03 12.74
CA PHE A 491 -24.99 -7.14 11.65
C PHE A 491 -25.20 -7.77 10.27
N ASP A 492 -25.00 -9.09 10.13
CA ASP A 492 -25.20 -9.81 8.88
C ASP A 492 -26.69 -9.98 8.52
N LEU A 493 -27.57 -10.16 9.51
CA LEU A 493 -29.00 -10.28 9.28
C LEU A 493 -29.65 -8.98 8.81
N SER A 494 -29.06 -7.81 9.14
CA SER A 494 -29.54 -6.51 8.70
C SER A 494 -29.09 -6.13 7.29
N THR A 495 -28.02 -6.73 6.79
CA THR A 495 -27.48 -6.48 5.43
C THR A 495 -28.09 -7.38 4.35
N GLU A 496 -28.65 -8.54 4.70
CA GLU A 496 -29.37 -9.40 3.76
C GLU A 496 -30.84 -8.98 3.51
N SER A 497 -31.36 -8.00 4.26
CA SER A 497 -32.75 -7.53 4.16
C SER A 497 -32.90 -6.16 3.47
N GLN A 498 -31.86 -5.65 2.78
CA GLN A 498 -31.89 -4.49 1.89
C GLN A 498 -31.42 -4.87 0.47
#